data_011d4332823cf6a3644c3d898fb30de1
#
_entry.id   011d4332823cf6a3644c3d898fb30de1
#
_cell.length_a   1.000
_cell.length_b   1.000
_cell.length_c   1.000
_cell.angle_alpha   90.00
_cell.angle_beta   90.00
_cell.angle_gamma   90.00
#
_symmetry.space_group_name_H-M   'P 1'
#
loop_
_entity.id
_entity.type
_entity.pdbx_description
1 polymer ?
#
loop_
_entity_poly.entity_id
_entity_poly.type
_entity_poly.pdbx_seq_one_letter_code
_entity_poly.pdbx_strand_id
1 'polypeptide(L)'
;GQHGQRSSAKPSDYKIQLQAKQKLKNYYGNLNERQFRNLYREADRRRGNTGENLVGLLESRLDAVIYRAKFATTVFQARQLINHGHVRVNGKRVNISSFKLNDKDEVEIKESSKQLTYVLASTQLKERDVPEYIIADHKKMTAKLARIPNFDEIQYPAIMEPNLVVEYYSR
;
A
#
# COMPACT_ATOMS: atom_id res chain seq x y z
N GLY A 1 22.52 37.27 -1.42
CA GLY A 1 21.51 38.25 -1.11
C GLY A 1 20.47 37.76 -0.11
N GLN A 2 19.55 38.60 0.24
CA GLN A 2 18.53 38.29 1.22
C GLN A 2 17.69 37.04 0.85
N HIS A 3 17.49 36.83 -0.43
CA HIS A 3 16.72 35.68 -0.92
C HIS A 3 17.49 34.36 -0.84
N GLY A 4 18.82 34.41 -0.93
CA GLY A 4 19.65 33.22 -0.78
C GLY A 4 19.64 32.67 0.64
N GLN A 5 19.45 33.50 1.64
CA GLN A 5 19.42 33.10 3.04
C GLN A 5 18.13 32.34 3.40
N ARG A 6 17.05 32.61 2.70
CA ARG A 6 15.78 31.90 2.96
C ARG A 6 15.84 30.43 2.57
N SER A 7 16.64 30.07 1.58
CA SER A 7 16.75 28.69 1.11
C SER A 7 17.49 27.79 2.12
N SER A 8 18.22 28.36 3.08
CA SER A 8 18.93 27.61 4.11
C SER A 8 18.16 27.51 5.43
N ALA A 9 16.96 28.06 5.50
CA ALA A 9 16.14 27.99 6.72
C ALA A 9 15.70 26.53 6.97
N LYS A 10 15.80 26.08 8.22
CA LYS A 10 15.30 24.74 8.59
C LYS A 10 13.80 24.68 8.45
N PRO A 11 13.25 23.57 7.89
CA PRO A 11 11.80 23.36 7.88
C PRO A 11 11.25 23.34 9.31
N SER A 12 10.03 23.86 9.47
CA SER A 12 9.31 23.73 10.74
C SER A 12 8.95 22.26 10.98
N ASP A 13 8.69 21.92 12.25
CA ASP A 13 8.22 20.57 12.61
C ASP A 13 6.94 20.22 11.85
N TYR A 14 6.02 21.18 11.71
CA TYR A 14 4.79 20.99 10.95
C TYR A 14 5.11 20.60 9.50
N LYS A 15 6.04 21.30 8.86
CA LYS A 15 6.41 21.03 7.47
C LYS A 15 7.02 19.63 7.31
N ILE A 16 7.89 19.23 8.25
CA ILE A 16 8.52 17.91 8.24
C ILE A 16 7.46 16.82 8.38
N GLN A 17 6.51 17.00 9.31
CA GLN A 17 5.43 16.05 9.54
C GLN A 17 4.49 15.99 8.34
N LEU A 18 4.16 17.13 7.75
CA LEU A 18 3.33 17.18 6.54
C LEU A 18 3.99 16.46 5.38
N GLN A 19 5.30 16.66 5.18
CA GLN A 19 6.04 15.98 4.12
C GLN A 19 6.05 14.47 4.34
N ALA A 20 6.24 14.01 5.58
CA ALA A 20 6.19 12.59 5.91
C ALA A 20 4.82 11.98 5.59
N LYS A 21 3.75 12.69 5.94
CA LYS A 21 2.38 12.27 5.64
C LYS A 21 2.15 12.18 4.14
N GLN A 22 2.53 13.22 3.39
CA GLN A 22 2.32 13.23 1.93
C GLN A 22 3.10 12.11 1.24
N LYS A 23 4.33 11.87 1.68
CA LYS A 23 5.16 10.81 1.11
C LYS A 23 4.52 9.45 1.28
N LEU A 24 4.08 9.13 2.49
CA LEU A 24 3.46 7.84 2.78
C LEU A 24 2.12 7.70 2.05
N LYS A 25 1.28 8.72 2.11
CA LYS A 25 -0.03 8.74 1.44
C LYS A 25 0.12 8.54 -0.07
N ASN A 26 1.06 9.22 -0.69
CA ASN A 26 1.23 9.18 -2.13
C ASN A 26 1.83 7.85 -2.61
N TYR A 27 2.63 7.20 -1.79
CA TYR A 27 3.19 5.90 -2.14
C TYR A 27 2.08 4.85 -2.42
N TYR A 28 0.99 4.91 -1.69
CA TYR A 28 -0.13 3.98 -1.87
C TYR A 28 -1.12 4.45 -2.94
N GLY A 29 -0.61 5.12 -3.97
CA GLY A 29 -1.40 5.54 -5.11
C GLY A 29 -2.17 6.83 -4.87
N ASN A 30 -1.55 7.80 -4.21
CA ASN A 30 -2.14 9.11 -3.97
C ASN A 30 -3.52 9.03 -3.30
N LEU A 31 -3.59 8.31 -2.20
CA LEU A 31 -4.82 8.26 -1.40
C LEU A 31 -5.27 9.68 -1.06
N ASN A 32 -6.59 9.92 -1.05
CA ASN A 32 -7.06 11.24 -0.67
C ASN A 32 -6.98 11.44 0.85
N GLU A 33 -7.07 12.69 1.28
CA GLU A 33 -6.93 13.06 2.70
C GLU A 33 -7.94 12.36 3.59
N ARG A 34 -9.18 12.22 3.14
CA ARG A 34 -10.23 11.58 3.90
C ARG A 34 -9.94 10.10 4.12
N GLN A 35 -9.55 9.39 3.07
CA GLN A 35 -9.21 7.97 3.15
C GLN A 35 -8.02 7.76 4.10
N PHE A 36 -6.98 8.55 3.93
CA PHE A 36 -5.76 8.41 4.72
C PHE A 36 -6.00 8.73 6.19
N ARG A 37 -6.73 9.80 6.47
CA ARG A 37 -7.10 10.17 7.83
C ARG A 37 -7.94 9.10 8.50
N ASN A 38 -8.87 8.47 7.77
CA ASN A 38 -9.68 7.37 8.29
C ASN A 38 -8.81 6.16 8.63
N LEU A 39 -7.80 5.86 7.83
CA LEU A 39 -6.83 4.81 8.13
C LEU A 39 -6.03 5.14 9.40
N TYR A 40 -5.60 6.39 9.54
CA TYR A 40 -4.93 6.83 10.76
C TYR A 40 -5.83 6.65 12.00
N ARG A 41 -7.08 7.09 11.91
CA ARG A 41 -8.03 6.95 13.02
C ARG A 41 -8.23 5.50 13.44
N GLU A 42 -8.34 4.60 12.49
CA GLU A 42 -8.46 3.16 12.77
C GLU A 42 -7.17 2.63 13.41
N ALA A 43 -6.01 3.05 12.91
CA ALA A 43 -4.72 2.66 13.46
C ALA A 43 -4.56 3.15 14.92
N ASP A 44 -4.99 4.37 15.18
CA ASP A 44 -4.92 4.98 16.51
C ASP A 44 -5.86 4.30 17.51
N ARG A 45 -7.02 3.83 17.04
CA ARG A 45 -7.99 3.12 17.85
C ARG A 45 -7.49 1.75 18.31
N ARG A 46 -6.64 1.11 17.51
CA ARG A 46 -6.13 -0.22 17.79
C ARG A 46 -5.02 -0.19 18.82
N ARG A 47 -4.86 -1.30 19.56
CA ARG A 47 -3.76 -1.46 20.50
C ARG A 47 -2.42 -1.53 19.77
N GLY A 48 -1.39 -1.07 20.46
CA GLY A 48 -0.03 -1.12 19.97
C GLY A 48 0.43 0.22 19.39
N ASN A 49 1.49 0.17 18.63
CA ASN A 49 2.08 1.36 18.03
C ASN A 49 1.24 1.84 16.85
N THR A 50 0.80 3.09 16.89
CA THR A 50 -0.08 3.65 15.87
C THR A 50 0.57 3.66 14.49
N GLY A 51 1.85 4.00 14.41
CA GLY A 51 2.58 4.01 13.14
C GLY A 51 2.67 2.61 12.52
N GLU A 52 2.96 1.60 13.33
CA GLU A 52 2.97 0.21 12.89
C GLU A 52 1.58 -0.23 12.44
N ASN A 53 0.56 0.13 13.20
CA ASN A 53 -0.82 -0.19 12.84
C ASN A 53 -1.20 0.45 11.51
N LEU A 54 -0.78 1.69 11.28
CA LEU A 54 -1.09 2.43 10.06
C LEU A 54 -0.49 1.73 8.83
N VAL A 55 0.80 1.39 8.88
CA VAL A 55 1.43 0.72 7.72
C VAL A 55 0.86 -0.68 7.53
N GLY A 56 0.49 -1.37 8.59
CA GLY A 56 -0.20 -2.66 8.50
C GLY A 56 -1.55 -2.55 7.79
N LEU A 57 -2.33 -1.53 8.11
CA LEU A 57 -3.60 -1.27 7.43
C LEU A 57 -3.41 -0.91 5.96
N LEU A 58 -2.39 -0.12 5.64
CA LEU A 58 -2.07 0.23 4.26
C LEU A 58 -1.68 -1.00 3.44
N GLU A 59 -0.87 -1.89 4.00
CA GLU A 59 -0.44 -3.12 3.33
C GLU A 59 -1.54 -4.18 3.25
N SER A 60 -2.60 -4.05 4.04
CA SER A 60 -3.75 -4.98 4.01
C SER A 60 -4.80 -4.62 2.97
N ARG A 61 -4.65 -3.52 2.27
CA ARG A 61 -5.57 -3.13 1.19
C ARG A 61 -5.42 -4.08 0.02
N LEU A 62 -6.53 -4.36 -0.64
CA LEU A 62 -6.53 -5.25 -1.81
C LEU A 62 -5.58 -4.75 -2.90
N ASP A 63 -5.58 -3.44 -3.19
CA ASP A 63 -4.67 -2.87 -4.18
C ASP A 63 -3.19 -3.06 -3.82
N ALA A 64 -2.85 -2.91 -2.55
CA ALA A 64 -1.49 -3.12 -2.08
C ALA A 64 -1.07 -4.59 -2.22
N VAL A 65 -1.93 -5.54 -1.88
CA VAL A 65 -1.63 -6.97 -1.99
C VAL A 65 -1.46 -7.39 -3.46
N ILE A 66 -2.32 -6.91 -4.36
CA ILE A 66 -2.20 -7.16 -5.81
C ILE A 66 -0.86 -6.63 -6.33
N TYR A 67 -0.47 -5.45 -5.89
CA TYR A 67 0.82 -4.86 -6.26
C TYR A 67 1.98 -5.69 -5.70
N ARG A 68 1.97 -6.02 -4.39
CA ARG A 68 3.04 -6.79 -3.74
C ARG A 68 3.16 -8.20 -4.31
N ALA A 69 2.05 -8.81 -4.71
CA ALA A 69 2.05 -10.14 -5.33
C ALA A 69 2.57 -10.13 -6.77
N LYS A 70 2.91 -8.95 -7.32
CA LYS A 70 3.42 -8.75 -8.67
C LYS A 70 2.39 -9.04 -9.77
N PHE A 71 1.11 -8.90 -9.49
CA PHE A 71 0.07 -8.95 -10.52
C PHE A 71 -0.11 -7.61 -11.22
N ALA A 72 0.46 -6.56 -10.67
CA ALA A 72 0.47 -5.23 -11.27
C ALA A 72 1.82 -4.56 -11.01
N THR A 73 2.25 -3.70 -11.93
CA THR A 73 3.55 -3.00 -11.83
C THR A 73 3.48 -1.74 -10.97
N THR A 74 2.27 -1.21 -10.76
CA THR A 74 2.02 -0.03 -9.93
C THR A 74 0.75 -0.24 -9.14
N VAL A 75 0.57 0.54 -8.08
CA VAL A 75 -0.69 0.53 -7.31
C VAL A 75 -1.85 1.02 -8.18
N PHE A 76 -1.60 1.98 -9.07
CA PHE A 76 -2.62 2.47 -10.02
C PHE A 76 -3.10 1.36 -10.96
N GLN A 77 -2.17 0.56 -11.48
CA GLN A 77 -2.52 -0.59 -12.32
C GLN A 77 -3.30 -1.63 -11.52
N ALA A 78 -2.91 -1.87 -10.26
CA ALA A 78 -3.64 -2.76 -9.36
C ALA A 78 -5.09 -2.31 -9.18
N ARG A 79 -5.31 -1.02 -8.98
CA ARG A 79 -6.67 -0.47 -8.86
C ARG A 79 -7.47 -0.65 -10.13
N GLN A 80 -6.85 -0.47 -11.28
CA GLN A 80 -7.50 -0.68 -12.57
C GLN A 80 -7.96 -2.13 -12.69
N LEU A 81 -7.10 -3.09 -12.36
CA LEU A 81 -7.46 -4.51 -12.35
C LEU A 81 -8.69 -4.77 -11.48
N ILE A 82 -8.68 -4.24 -10.27
CA ILE A 82 -9.76 -4.43 -9.30
C ILE A 82 -11.04 -3.78 -9.80
N ASN A 83 -10.97 -2.52 -10.20
CA ASN A 83 -12.14 -1.73 -10.62
C ASN A 83 -12.78 -2.29 -11.90
N HIS A 84 -11.96 -2.88 -12.78
CA HIS A 84 -12.46 -3.50 -14.03
C HIS A 84 -12.98 -4.93 -13.83
N GLY A 85 -12.98 -5.42 -12.59
CA GLY A 85 -13.61 -6.70 -12.28
C GLY A 85 -12.76 -7.93 -12.55
N HIS A 86 -11.44 -7.78 -12.63
CA HIS A 86 -10.52 -8.88 -12.89
C HIS A 86 -10.08 -9.65 -11.64
N VAL A 87 -10.52 -9.24 -10.46
CA VAL A 87 -10.05 -9.77 -9.18
C VAL A 87 -11.20 -10.38 -8.39
N ARG A 88 -10.92 -11.53 -7.76
CA ARG A 88 -11.82 -12.20 -6.85
C ARG A 88 -11.15 -12.37 -5.49
N VAL A 89 -11.95 -12.30 -4.44
CA VAL A 89 -11.52 -12.61 -3.08
C VAL A 89 -12.42 -13.73 -2.58
N ASN A 90 -11.80 -14.84 -2.20
CA ASN A 90 -12.53 -16.05 -1.76
C ASN A 90 -13.58 -16.50 -2.78
N GLY A 91 -13.23 -16.41 -4.06
CA GLY A 91 -14.09 -16.82 -5.16
C GLY A 91 -15.16 -15.81 -5.58
N LYS A 92 -15.26 -14.68 -4.92
CA LYS A 92 -16.26 -13.64 -5.20
C LYS A 92 -15.60 -12.40 -5.80
N ARG A 93 -16.24 -11.83 -6.82
CA ARG A 93 -15.77 -10.58 -7.43
C ARG A 93 -15.75 -9.46 -6.40
N VAL A 94 -14.62 -8.80 -6.28
CA VAL A 94 -14.46 -7.59 -5.46
C VAL A 94 -13.90 -6.49 -6.36
N ASN A 95 -14.62 -5.38 -6.47
CA ASN A 95 -14.23 -4.24 -7.29
C ASN A 95 -13.88 -2.99 -6.48
N ILE A 96 -13.61 -3.17 -5.20
CA ILE A 96 -13.26 -2.07 -4.28
C ILE A 96 -11.78 -2.20 -3.92
N SER A 97 -10.96 -1.24 -4.35
CA SER A 97 -9.50 -1.26 -4.13
C SER A 97 -9.12 -1.18 -2.66
N SER A 98 -9.93 -0.51 -1.85
CA SER A 98 -9.70 -0.37 -0.42
C SER A 98 -10.14 -1.57 0.42
N PHE A 99 -10.68 -2.62 -0.22
CA PHE A 99 -11.11 -3.81 0.50
C PHE A 99 -9.99 -4.32 1.41
N LYS A 100 -10.30 -4.53 2.67
CA LYS A 100 -9.31 -4.96 3.66
C LYS A 100 -9.24 -6.49 3.68
N LEU A 101 -8.04 -7.01 3.42
CA LEU A 101 -7.79 -8.44 3.48
C LEU A 101 -7.37 -8.88 4.88
N ASN A 102 -7.81 -10.08 5.25
CA ASN A 102 -7.37 -10.79 6.44
C ASN A 102 -6.48 -11.96 6.02
N ASP A 103 -5.79 -12.56 6.98
CA ASP A 103 -4.86 -13.67 6.74
C ASP A 103 -5.48 -14.92 6.10
N LYS A 104 -6.81 -15.06 6.17
CA LYS A 104 -7.53 -16.20 5.60
C LYS A 104 -8.05 -15.92 4.18
N ASP A 105 -7.96 -14.68 3.72
CA ASP A 105 -8.53 -14.30 2.42
C ASP A 105 -7.58 -14.68 1.30
N GLU A 106 -8.11 -15.38 0.29
CA GLU A 106 -7.37 -15.67 -0.92
C GLU A 106 -7.82 -14.76 -2.04
N VAL A 107 -6.84 -14.07 -2.63
CA VAL A 107 -7.03 -13.21 -3.79
C VAL A 107 -6.66 -14.00 -5.03
N GLU A 108 -7.44 -13.87 -6.10
CA GLU A 108 -7.10 -14.46 -7.39
C GLU A 108 -7.43 -13.51 -8.52
N ILE A 109 -6.68 -13.62 -9.60
CA ILE A 109 -7.06 -13.04 -10.89
C ILE A 109 -8.09 -13.97 -11.50
N LYS A 110 -9.23 -13.44 -11.92
CA LYS A 110 -10.29 -14.29 -12.48
C LYS A 110 -9.80 -15.00 -13.75
N GLU A 111 -10.30 -16.22 -13.99
CA GLU A 111 -9.79 -17.10 -15.03
C GLU A 111 -9.69 -16.45 -16.41
N SER A 112 -10.74 -15.74 -16.82
CA SER A 112 -10.77 -15.08 -18.14
C SER A 112 -9.80 -13.90 -18.26
N SER A 113 -9.21 -13.44 -17.15
CA SER A 113 -8.29 -12.31 -17.12
C SER A 113 -6.84 -12.73 -16.97
N LYS A 114 -6.55 -14.01 -16.76
CA LYS A 114 -5.17 -14.50 -16.53
C LYS A 114 -4.26 -14.31 -17.73
N GLN A 115 -4.84 -14.16 -18.93
CA GLN A 115 -4.09 -13.96 -20.16
C GLN A 115 -3.81 -12.50 -20.50
N LEU A 116 -4.21 -11.56 -19.64
CA LEU A 116 -3.92 -10.14 -19.88
C LEU A 116 -2.40 -9.92 -19.91
N THR A 117 -1.92 -9.34 -21.00
CA THR A 117 -0.50 -9.18 -21.27
C THR A 117 0.23 -8.44 -20.15
N TYR A 118 -0.37 -7.37 -19.63
CA TYR A 118 0.28 -6.58 -18.59
C TYR A 118 0.34 -7.32 -17.24
N VAL A 119 -0.61 -8.23 -16.97
CA VAL A 119 -0.56 -9.08 -15.77
C VAL A 119 0.57 -10.09 -15.90
N LEU A 120 0.65 -10.79 -17.04
CA LEU A 120 1.73 -11.74 -17.29
C LEU A 120 3.10 -11.07 -17.25
N ALA A 121 3.23 -9.91 -17.87
CA ALA A 121 4.48 -9.15 -17.87
C ALA A 121 4.89 -8.75 -16.44
N SER A 122 3.93 -8.33 -15.61
CA SER A 122 4.19 -7.95 -14.23
C SER A 122 4.76 -9.12 -13.40
N THR A 123 4.21 -10.32 -13.55
CA THR A 123 4.68 -11.49 -12.79
C THR A 123 6.12 -11.87 -13.15
N GLN A 124 6.57 -11.50 -14.33
CA GLN A 124 7.91 -11.85 -14.84
C GLN A 124 8.96 -10.79 -14.56
N LEU A 125 8.59 -9.61 -14.06
CA LEU A 125 9.54 -8.56 -13.72
C LEU A 125 10.47 -9.00 -12.59
N LYS A 126 11.78 -8.77 -12.79
CA LYS A 126 12.81 -9.14 -11.80
C LYS A 126 13.26 -7.97 -10.93
N GLU A 127 12.70 -6.80 -11.13
CA GLU A 127 13.09 -5.57 -10.43
C GLU A 127 12.71 -5.58 -8.95
N ARG A 128 11.71 -6.38 -8.59
CA ARG A 128 11.29 -6.54 -7.21
C ARG A 128 10.78 -7.96 -6.99
N ASP A 129 10.89 -8.41 -5.75
CA ASP A 129 10.43 -9.72 -5.33
C ASP A 129 9.13 -9.61 -4.54
N VAL A 130 8.40 -10.72 -4.48
CA VAL A 130 7.25 -10.83 -3.58
C VAL A 130 7.79 -10.85 -2.15
N PRO A 131 7.31 -9.95 -1.26
CA PRO A 131 7.79 -9.94 0.13
C PRO A 131 7.32 -11.19 0.89
N GLU A 132 8.01 -11.49 2.00
CA GLU A 132 7.76 -12.71 2.77
C GLU A 132 6.36 -12.77 3.39
N TYR A 133 5.73 -11.63 3.65
CA TYR A 133 4.38 -11.61 4.22
C TYR A 133 3.27 -11.81 3.19
N ILE A 134 3.63 -12.01 1.92
CA ILE A 134 2.70 -12.32 0.83
C ILE A 134 3.03 -13.71 0.31
N ILE A 135 2.03 -14.59 0.24
CA ILE A 135 2.16 -15.90 -0.39
C ILE A 135 1.53 -15.79 -1.78
N ALA A 136 2.33 -15.85 -2.82
CA ALA A 136 1.85 -15.73 -4.20
C ALA A 136 2.17 -17.00 -4.99
N ASP A 137 1.20 -17.45 -5.78
CA ASP A 137 1.36 -18.52 -6.76
C ASP A 137 1.09 -17.93 -8.14
N HIS A 138 2.16 -17.64 -8.90
CA HIS A 138 2.05 -17.01 -10.20
C HIS A 138 1.51 -17.95 -11.29
N LYS A 139 1.58 -19.25 -11.08
CA LYS A 139 0.98 -20.22 -12.02
C LYS A 139 -0.54 -20.21 -11.92
N LYS A 140 -1.05 -20.22 -10.69
CA LYS A 140 -2.48 -20.14 -10.41
C LYS A 140 -3.00 -18.71 -10.36
N MET A 141 -2.11 -17.73 -10.30
CA MET A 141 -2.42 -16.30 -10.13
C MET A 141 -3.28 -16.06 -8.89
N THR A 142 -2.83 -16.61 -7.78
CA THR A 142 -3.44 -16.43 -6.46
C THR A 142 -2.44 -15.80 -5.50
N ALA A 143 -2.96 -15.14 -4.47
CA ALA A 143 -2.13 -14.55 -3.43
C ALA A 143 -2.89 -14.50 -2.11
N LYS A 144 -2.13 -14.52 -1.01
CA LYS A 144 -2.66 -14.35 0.34
C LYS A 144 -1.76 -13.41 1.12
N LEU A 145 -2.38 -12.65 2.02
CA LEU A 145 -1.66 -11.92 3.04
C LEU A 145 -1.39 -12.91 4.19
N ALA A 146 -0.16 -13.42 4.28
CA ALA A 146 0.17 -14.45 5.27
C ALA A 146 0.09 -13.90 6.70
N ARG A 147 0.47 -12.64 6.88
CA ARG A 147 0.43 -11.93 8.16
C ARG A 147 0.51 -10.43 7.90
N ILE A 148 0.17 -9.64 8.90
CA ILE A 148 0.38 -8.19 8.84
C ILE A 148 1.88 -7.94 9.01
N PRO A 149 2.55 -7.22 8.09
CA PRO A 149 3.98 -6.97 8.21
C PRO A 149 4.29 -5.92 9.26
N ASN A 150 5.49 -5.99 9.83
CA ASN A 150 6.08 -4.90 10.58
C ASN A 150 6.63 -3.85 9.61
N PHE A 151 6.79 -2.62 10.08
CA PHE A 151 7.28 -1.53 9.23
C PHE A 151 8.63 -1.85 8.57
N ASP A 152 9.54 -2.45 9.31
CA ASP A 152 10.89 -2.77 8.81
C ASP A 152 10.94 -3.86 7.75
N GLU A 153 9.85 -4.64 7.60
CA GLU A 153 9.74 -5.65 6.55
C GLU A 153 9.29 -5.06 5.21
N ILE A 154 8.71 -3.87 5.22
CA ILE A 154 8.14 -3.26 4.01
C ILE A 154 9.26 -2.57 3.22
N GLN A 155 9.43 -2.97 1.97
CA GLN A 155 10.44 -2.39 1.09
C GLN A 155 9.92 -1.14 0.42
N TYR A 156 10.19 0.01 1.04
CA TYR A 156 9.88 1.30 0.45
C TYR A 156 11.07 1.80 -0.39
N PRO A 157 10.81 2.50 -1.50
CA PRO A 157 11.88 3.07 -2.33
C PRO A 157 12.57 4.28 -1.69
N ALA A 158 11.99 4.83 -0.64
CA ALA A 158 12.50 5.99 0.08
C ALA A 158 12.23 5.79 1.57
N ILE A 159 12.90 6.59 2.40
CA ILE A 159 12.69 6.55 3.85
C ILE A 159 11.29 7.03 4.17
N MET A 160 10.50 6.18 4.82
CA MET A 160 9.18 6.52 5.35
C MET A 160 9.27 6.69 6.86
N GLU A 161 8.48 7.61 7.39
CA GLU A 161 8.54 7.97 8.81
C GLU A 161 7.14 7.98 9.41
N PRO A 162 6.54 6.79 9.67
CA PRO A 162 5.18 6.71 10.18
C PRO A 162 4.97 7.43 11.51
N ASN A 163 6.01 7.50 12.35
CA ASN A 163 5.96 8.23 13.61
C ASN A 163 5.68 9.73 13.39
N LEU A 164 6.26 10.32 12.36
CA LEU A 164 6.01 11.73 12.03
C LEU A 164 4.59 11.94 11.50
N VAL A 165 4.04 10.95 10.80
CA VAL A 165 2.64 10.97 10.35
C VAL A 165 1.71 10.97 11.56
N VAL A 166 2.01 10.14 12.56
CA VAL A 166 1.24 10.09 13.80
C VAL A 166 1.30 11.45 14.52
N GLU A 167 2.47 12.05 14.61
CA GLU A 167 2.65 13.38 15.21
C GLU A 167 1.83 14.43 14.45
N TYR A 168 1.81 14.37 13.13
CA TYR A 168 1.02 15.29 12.30
C TYR A 168 -0.46 15.26 12.68
N TYR A 169 -1.04 14.07 12.81
CA TYR A 169 -2.46 13.92 13.14
C TYR A 169 -2.77 14.12 14.62
N SER A 170 -1.77 14.10 15.48
CA SER A 170 -1.94 14.28 16.93
C SER A 170 -1.91 15.75 17.38
N ARG A 171 -1.79 16.66 16.44
CA ARG A 171 -1.77 18.11 16.71
C ARG A 171 -3.12 18.60 17.21
#